data_a4c11d56f91868153c99d92a44b72477
#
_entry.id   a4c11d56f91868153c99d92a44b72477
#
_cell.length_a   1.000
_cell.length_b   1.000
_cell.length_c   1.000
_cell.angle_alpha   90.00
_cell.angle_beta   90.00
_cell.angle_gamma   90.00
#
_symmetry.space_group_name_H-M   'P 1'
#
loop_
_entity.id
_entity.type
_entity.pdbx_description
1 polymer ?
#
loop_
_entity_poly.entity_id
_entity_poly.type
_entity_poly.pdbx_seq_one_letter_code
_entity_poly.pdbx_strand_id
1 'polypeptide(L)'
;MYPKITNRPWKVVKSENILRLGPWLSVRQECVEMPNGTQIPTWYILEFPDWINVIAITKDGKMVMEDQYRHALGETHYELVAGVVDAGETPLHAAQRELSEETGYEGGEWKLFMTLSPNPTNHNNLSYTFLATGVEKVREQHQEATEDIHVDVMNPEQVLEMLRDGEIIQALHAAPLWRYFAEHPLQA
;
A
#
# COMPACT_ATOMS: atom_id res chain seq x y z
N MET A 1 22.61 -6.35 -16.50
CA MET A 1 22.70 -7.13 -15.24
C MET A 1 23.34 -6.22 -14.20
N TYR A 2 22.71 -6.00 -13.05
CA TYR A 2 23.23 -5.17 -11.95
C TYR A 2 23.92 -6.04 -10.90
N PRO A 3 24.87 -5.50 -10.10
CA PRO A 3 25.58 -6.24 -9.07
C PRO A 3 24.63 -6.81 -8.01
N LYS A 4 24.89 -8.03 -7.54
CA LYS A 4 24.17 -8.61 -6.41
C LYS A 4 24.55 -7.89 -5.12
N ILE A 5 23.55 -7.49 -4.35
CA ILE A 5 23.75 -6.90 -3.02
C ILE A 5 24.04 -8.03 -2.02
N THR A 6 25.10 -7.87 -1.21
CA THR A 6 25.38 -8.76 -0.08
C THR A 6 24.64 -8.24 1.15
N ASN A 7 23.76 -9.06 1.72
CA ASN A 7 23.11 -8.72 2.98
C ASN A 7 24.13 -8.71 4.12
N ARG A 8 24.14 -7.64 4.92
CA ARG A 8 24.99 -7.45 6.10
C ARG A 8 24.12 -7.09 7.30
N PRO A 9 23.41 -8.08 7.89
CA PRO A 9 22.45 -7.83 8.96
C PRO A 9 23.17 -7.28 10.20
N TRP A 10 22.48 -6.39 10.89
CA TRP A 10 22.89 -5.93 12.22
C TRP A 10 22.44 -6.94 13.26
N LYS A 11 23.17 -7.01 14.37
CA LYS A 11 22.83 -7.89 15.50
C LYS A 11 21.98 -7.13 16.50
N VAL A 12 20.81 -7.68 16.82
CA VAL A 12 20.00 -7.15 17.92
C VAL A 12 20.64 -7.61 19.24
N VAL A 13 21.08 -6.65 20.06
CA VAL A 13 21.70 -6.87 21.37
C VAL A 13 20.65 -6.89 22.47
N LYS A 14 19.67 -5.98 22.39
CA LYS A 14 18.52 -5.90 23.31
C LYS A 14 17.30 -5.45 22.50
N SER A 15 16.13 -5.96 22.88
CA SER A 15 14.85 -5.56 22.30
C SER A 15 13.80 -5.46 23.41
N GLU A 16 12.97 -4.42 23.37
CA GLU A 16 11.92 -4.15 24.34
C GLU A 16 10.72 -3.49 23.67
N ASN A 17 9.51 -3.99 23.92
CA ASN A 17 8.29 -3.32 23.47
C ASN A 17 7.99 -2.19 24.45
N ILE A 18 8.03 -0.94 23.95
CA ILE A 18 7.82 0.26 24.77
C ILE A 18 6.42 0.86 24.62
N LEU A 19 5.69 0.48 23.58
CA LEU A 19 4.33 0.92 23.32
C LEU A 19 3.54 -0.18 22.59
N ARG A 20 2.29 -0.43 23.04
CA ARG A 20 1.32 -1.27 22.34
C ARG A 20 -0.06 -0.62 22.47
N LEU A 21 -0.58 -0.09 21.35
CA LEU A 21 -1.87 0.59 21.28
C LEU A 21 -2.76 -0.09 20.23
N GLY A 22 -3.41 -1.17 20.66
CA GLY A 22 -4.31 -1.92 19.81
C GLY A 22 -3.63 -2.55 18.58
N PRO A 23 -4.37 -2.85 17.53
CA PRO A 23 -3.79 -3.44 16.31
C PRO A 23 -2.97 -2.45 15.47
N TRP A 24 -3.18 -1.14 15.66
CA TRP A 24 -2.72 -0.10 14.74
C TRP A 24 -1.28 0.39 14.96
N LEU A 25 -0.75 0.26 16.19
CA LEU A 25 0.58 0.75 16.49
C LEU A 25 1.23 -0.02 17.64
N SER A 26 2.39 -0.62 17.34
CA SER A 26 3.35 -1.06 18.34
C SER A 26 4.70 -0.42 18.10
N VAL A 27 5.43 -0.12 19.15
CA VAL A 27 6.79 0.43 19.07
C VAL A 27 7.73 -0.45 19.88
N ARG A 28 8.76 -0.96 19.19
CA ARG A 28 9.86 -1.73 19.79
C ARG A 28 11.12 -0.88 19.78
N GLN A 29 11.78 -0.80 20.94
CA GLN A 29 13.10 -0.19 21.08
C GLN A 29 14.15 -1.29 21.05
N GLU A 30 15.20 -1.09 20.24
CA GLU A 30 16.31 -2.03 20.13
C GLU A 30 17.65 -1.35 20.38
N CYS A 31 18.58 -2.06 21.01
CA CYS A 31 20.01 -1.79 20.91
C CYS A 31 20.58 -2.72 19.83
N VAL A 32 21.23 -2.17 18.84
CA VAL A 32 21.75 -2.94 17.70
C VAL A 32 23.25 -2.73 17.52
N GLU A 33 23.94 -3.76 17.02
CA GLU A 33 25.37 -3.74 16.72
C GLU A 33 25.58 -3.89 15.20
N MET A 34 26.25 -2.92 14.63
CA MET A 34 26.61 -2.90 13.21
C MET A 34 27.73 -3.92 12.91
N PRO A 35 27.92 -4.34 11.65
CA PRO A 35 29.01 -5.27 11.26
C PRO A 35 30.42 -4.80 11.58
N ASN A 36 30.62 -3.51 11.78
CA ASN A 36 31.91 -2.93 12.19
C ASN A 36 32.10 -2.87 13.73
N GLY A 37 31.17 -3.45 14.49
CA GLY A 37 31.19 -3.47 15.97
C GLY A 37 30.64 -2.22 16.64
N THR A 38 30.23 -1.21 15.89
CA THR A 38 29.61 0.00 16.48
C THR A 38 28.22 -0.34 16.99
N GLN A 39 27.94 -0.01 18.26
CA GLN A 39 26.62 -0.15 18.84
C GLN A 39 25.81 1.14 18.73
N ILE A 40 24.54 0.97 18.35
CA ILE A 40 23.53 2.02 18.38
C ILE A 40 22.61 1.67 19.56
N PRO A 41 22.64 2.44 20.64
CA PRO A 41 21.96 2.08 21.89
C PRO A 41 20.44 2.16 21.77
N THR A 42 19.92 2.94 20.82
CA THR A 42 18.48 3.15 20.66
C THR A 42 18.12 3.22 19.20
N TRP A 43 17.33 2.24 18.74
CA TRP A 43 16.70 2.19 17.45
C TRP A 43 15.21 1.87 17.63
N TYR A 44 14.32 2.63 17.01
CA TYR A 44 12.89 2.41 17.14
C TYR A 44 12.35 1.70 15.90
N ILE A 45 11.61 0.61 16.12
CA ILE A 45 10.86 -0.10 15.10
C ILE A 45 9.37 0.15 15.35
N LEU A 46 8.69 0.68 14.34
CA LEU A 46 7.24 0.79 14.29
C LEU A 46 6.69 -0.48 13.66
N GLU A 47 5.86 -1.20 14.40
CA GLU A 47 5.29 -2.46 13.96
C GLU A 47 3.86 -2.22 13.49
N PHE A 48 3.64 -2.48 12.22
CA PHE A 48 2.35 -2.41 11.55
C PHE A 48 2.03 -3.76 10.90
N PRO A 49 0.74 -4.07 10.68
CA PRO A 49 0.36 -5.13 9.75
C PRO A 49 0.84 -4.78 8.34
N ASP A 50 0.91 -5.78 7.48
CA ASP A 50 1.14 -5.55 6.05
C ASP A 50 -0.05 -4.82 5.43
N TRP A 51 0.19 -4.10 4.34
CA TRP A 51 -0.81 -3.33 3.60
C TRP A 51 -0.96 -3.85 2.19
N ILE A 52 -2.14 -3.61 1.61
CA ILE A 52 -2.39 -3.89 0.19
C ILE A 52 -2.83 -2.61 -0.52
N ASN A 53 -2.58 -2.58 -1.83
CA ASN A 53 -3.18 -1.62 -2.75
C ASN A 53 -3.64 -2.37 -3.99
N VAL A 54 -4.68 -1.86 -4.67
CA VAL A 54 -5.22 -2.47 -5.89
C VAL A 54 -5.26 -1.46 -7.02
N ILE A 55 -4.55 -1.75 -8.12
CA ILE A 55 -4.80 -1.11 -9.41
C ILE A 55 -5.93 -1.92 -10.05
N ALA A 56 -7.16 -1.42 -9.96
CA ALA A 56 -8.34 -2.10 -10.46
C ALA A 56 -8.77 -1.50 -11.82
N ILE A 57 -8.74 -2.35 -12.85
CA ILE A 57 -9.11 -1.99 -14.22
C ILE A 57 -10.42 -2.69 -14.57
N THR A 58 -11.43 -1.92 -14.91
CA THR A 58 -12.74 -2.42 -15.31
C THR A 58 -12.70 -3.11 -16.70
N LYS A 59 -13.75 -3.83 -17.06
CA LYS A 59 -13.86 -4.47 -18.38
C LYS A 59 -13.84 -3.48 -19.55
N ASP A 60 -14.29 -2.24 -19.34
CA ASP A 60 -14.25 -1.17 -20.32
C ASP A 60 -12.95 -0.34 -20.26
N GLY A 61 -11.96 -0.80 -19.48
CA GLY A 61 -10.62 -0.24 -19.44
C GLY A 61 -10.45 0.99 -18.56
N LYS A 62 -11.42 1.31 -17.70
CA LYS A 62 -11.33 2.40 -16.73
C LYS A 62 -10.63 1.96 -15.45
N MET A 63 -10.14 2.91 -14.69
CA MET A 63 -9.51 2.70 -13.38
C MET A 63 -10.48 3.06 -12.27
N VAL A 64 -10.57 2.18 -11.25
CA VAL A 64 -11.30 2.45 -10.01
C VAL A 64 -10.36 3.19 -9.08
N MET A 65 -10.74 4.40 -8.70
CA MET A 65 -10.00 5.28 -7.79
C MET A 65 -10.88 5.63 -6.61
N GLU A 66 -10.26 6.05 -5.53
CA GLU A 66 -10.93 6.51 -4.32
C GLU A 66 -10.43 7.87 -3.91
N ASP A 67 -11.26 8.68 -3.28
CA ASP A 67 -10.80 9.81 -2.49
C ASP A 67 -11.15 9.60 -1.02
N GLN A 68 -10.20 9.92 -0.15
CA GLN A 68 -10.35 9.78 1.29
C GLN A 68 -9.64 10.90 2.05
N TYR A 69 -10.27 11.38 3.13
CA TYR A 69 -9.64 12.32 4.05
C TYR A 69 -8.57 11.64 4.90
N ARG A 70 -7.35 12.16 4.82
CA ARG A 70 -6.21 11.67 5.61
C ARG A 70 -5.92 12.60 6.78
N HIS A 71 -6.43 12.24 7.96
CA HIS A 71 -6.43 13.09 9.16
C HIS A 71 -5.04 13.62 9.54
N ALA A 72 -3.98 12.84 9.38
CA ALA A 72 -2.62 13.26 9.70
C ALA A 72 -2.10 14.36 8.76
N LEU A 73 -2.62 14.45 7.54
CA LEU A 73 -2.30 15.48 6.55
C LEU A 73 -3.27 16.66 6.62
N GLY A 74 -4.52 16.40 7.07
CA GLY A 74 -5.60 17.39 7.10
C GLY A 74 -6.24 17.65 5.74
N GLU A 75 -6.07 16.74 4.77
CA GLU A 75 -6.46 16.91 3.37
C GLU A 75 -7.09 15.63 2.81
N THR A 76 -7.93 15.78 1.77
CA THR A 76 -8.49 14.68 0.98
C THR A 76 -7.67 14.50 -0.28
N HIS A 77 -7.31 13.27 -0.61
CA HIS A 77 -6.52 12.93 -1.79
C HIS A 77 -7.08 11.73 -2.52
N TYR A 78 -6.80 11.68 -3.83
CA TYR A 78 -7.06 10.48 -4.63
C TYR A 78 -6.05 9.38 -4.35
N GLU A 79 -6.58 8.17 -4.24
CA GLU A 79 -5.82 6.97 -3.88
C GLU A 79 -6.26 5.76 -4.70
N LEU A 80 -5.46 4.70 -4.66
CA LEU A 80 -5.89 3.35 -5.04
C LEU A 80 -6.70 2.77 -3.88
N VAL A 81 -7.57 1.81 -4.16
CA VAL A 81 -8.14 0.92 -3.14
C VAL A 81 -7.02 0.35 -2.28
N ALA A 82 -7.14 0.47 -0.96
CA ALA A 82 -6.08 0.07 -0.05
C ALA A 82 -6.63 -0.36 1.32
N GLY A 83 -5.94 -1.31 1.93
CA GLY A 83 -6.32 -1.76 3.26
C GLY A 83 -5.23 -2.54 3.96
N VAL A 84 -5.63 -3.12 5.08
CA VAL A 84 -4.78 -3.88 5.98
C VAL A 84 -4.92 -5.38 5.70
N VAL A 85 -3.82 -6.11 5.77
CA VAL A 85 -3.85 -7.58 5.76
C VAL A 85 -4.14 -8.06 7.18
N ASP A 86 -5.30 -8.64 7.37
CA ASP A 86 -5.73 -9.16 8.68
C ASP A 86 -4.92 -10.39 9.12
N ALA A 87 -4.93 -10.64 10.43
CA ALA A 87 -4.22 -11.78 10.99
C ALA A 87 -4.72 -13.12 10.42
N GLY A 88 -3.83 -13.84 9.73
CA GLY A 88 -4.14 -15.11 9.08
C GLY A 88 -4.70 -14.99 7.66
N GLU A 89 -4.88 -13.78 7.17
CA GLU A 89 -5.27 -13.50 5.79
C GLU A 89 -4.05 -13.49 4.86
N THR A 90 -4.24 -13.81 3.59
CA THR A 90 -3.19 -13.61 2.58
C THR A 90 -3.34 -12.21 1.96
N PRO A 91 -2.23 -11.57 1.52
CA PRO A 91 -2.34 -10.25 0.87
C PRO A 91 -3.29 -10.22 -0.34
N LEU A 92 -3.37 -11.31 -1.12
CA LEU A 92 -4.30 -11.38 -2.24
C LEU A 92 -5.76 -11.40 -1.76
N HIS A 93 -6.05 -12.14 -0.70
CA HIS A 93 -7.42 -12.21 -0.16
C HIS A 93 -7.83 -10.85 0.42
N ALA A 94 -6.93 -10.19 1.19
CA ALA A 94 -7.16 -8.83 1.66
C ALA A 94 -7.46 -7.86 0.51
N ALA A 95 -6.67 -7.90 -0.57
CA ALA A 95 -6.88 -7.05 -1.74
C ALA A 95 -8.25 -7.28 -2.42
N GLN A 96 -8.70 -8.53 -2.49
CA GLN A 96 -10.01 -8.87 -3.04
C GLN A 96 -11.15 -8.43 -2.13
N ARG A 97 -10.99 -8.58 -0.83
CA ARG A 97 -11.97 -8.15 0.19
C ARG A 97 -12.13 -6.63 0.16
N GLU A 98 -11.03 -5.87 0.28
CA GLU A 98 -11.06 -4.41 0.29
C GLU A 98 -11.67 -3.84 -1.01
N LEU A 99 -11.24 -4.34 -2.19
CA LEU A 99 -11.85 -3.91 -3.45
C LEU A 99 -13.36 -4.10 -3.44
N SER A 100 -13.83 -5.24 -2.94
CA SER A 100 -15.25 -5.56 -2.89
C SER A 100 -16.01 -4.70 -1.86
N GLU A 101 -15.45 -4.50 -0.67
CA GLU A 101 -16.08 -3.75 0.43
C GLU A 101 -16.11 -2.25 0.12
N GLU A 102 -14.98 -1.67 -0.24
CA GLU A 102 -14.86 -0.23 -0.48
C GLU A 102 -15.55 0.22 -1.76
N THR A 103 -15.57 -0.62 -2.82
CA THR A 103 -16.02 -0.17 -4.14
C THR A 103 -17.21 -0.92 -4.72
N GLY A 104 -17.47 -2.13 -4.25
CA GLY A 104 -18.44 -3.06 -4.83
C GLY A 104 -17.98 -3.75 -6.12
N TYR A 105 -16.70 -3.59 -6.52
CA TYR A 105 -16.10 -4.25 -7.67
C TYR A 105 -15.50 -5.59 -7.29
N GLU A 106 -15.69 -6.61 -8.14
CA GLU A 106 -15.19 -7.96 -7.94
C GLU A 106 -14.74 -8.61 -9.25
N GLY A 107 -14.19 -9.84 -9.13
CA GLY A 107 -13.79 -10.67 -10.26
C GLY A 107 -12.47 -10.23 -10.89
N GLY A 108 -12.35 -10.44 -12.20
CA GLY A 108 -11.17 -10.11 -12.97
C GLY A 108 -9.99 -11.07 -12.78
N GLU A 109 -8.89 -10.79 -13.48
CA GLU A 109 -7.62 -11.51 -13.36
C GLU A 109 -6.67 -10.74 -12.44
N TRP A 110 -6.08 -11.45 -11.47
CA TRP A 110 -5.26 -10.86 -10.42
C TRP A 110 -3.80 -11.28 -10.53
N LYS A 111 -2.90 -10.33 -10.40
CA LYS A 111 -1.46 -10.60 -10.25
C LYS A 111 -0.82 -9.69 -9.21
N LEU A 112 0.11 -10.23 -8.43
CA LEU A 112 1.00 -9.37 -7.62
C LEU A 112 1.83 -8.53 -8.57
N PHE A 113 1.67 -7.21 -8.48
CA PHE A 113 2.29 -6.27 -9.38
C PHE A 113 3.56 -5.64 -8.79
N MET A 114 3.51 -5.25 -7.50
CA MET A 114 4.63 -4.60 -6.84
C MET A 114 4.63 -4.90 -5.34
N THR A 115 5.82 -4.97 -4.73
CA THR A 115 5.98 -5.02 -3.28
C THR A 115 6.93 -3.91 -2.86
N LEU A 116 6.52 -3.10 -1.91
CA LEU A 116 7.26 -1.95 -1.39
C LEU A 116 7.39 -2.02 0.12
N SER A 117 8.45 -1.41 0.64
CA SER A 117 8.54 -1.05 2.05
C SER A 117 8.08 0.40 2.22
N PRO A 118 7.13 0.68 3.12
CA PRO A 118 6.66 2.05 3.37
C PRO A 118 7.78 2.96 3.88
N ASN A 119 8.57 2.46 4.82
CA ASN A 119 9.73 3.15 5.35
C ASN A 119 10.73 2.13 5.94
N PRO A 120 11.69 1.62 5.14
CA PRO A 120 12.59 0.55 5.57
C PRO A 120 13.56 0.94 6.70
N THR A 121 13.58 2.21 7.08
CA THR A 121 14.41 2.67 8.19
C THR A 121 13.86 2.20 9.54
N ASN A 122 12.55 2.22 9.70
CA ASN A 122 11.93 1.93 11.01
C ASN A 122 10.56 1.24 10.93
N HIS A 123 9.99 0.99 9.75
CA HIS A 123 8.80 0.14 9.60
C HIS A 123 9.20 -1.29 9.28
N ASN A 124 8.49 -2.25 9.84
CA ASN A 124 8.74 -3.66 9.60
C ASN A 124 7.80 -4.30 8.58
N ASN A 125 6.74 -3.59 8.19
CA ASN A 125 5.71 -4.09 7.28
C ASN A 125 6.06 -3.85 5.80
N LEU A 126 5.34 -4.57 4.94
CA LEU A 126 5.37 -4.41 3.50
C LEU A 126 4.01 -3.93 2.98
N SER A 127 4.01 -3.34 1.80
CA SER A 127 2.82 -3.01 1.02
C SER A 127 2.85 -3.81 -0.28
N TYR A 128 1.76 -4.55 -0.55
CA TYR A 128 1.59 -5.40 -1.73
C TYR A 128 0.59 -4.75 -2.67
N THR A 129 1.04 -4.32 -3.83
CA THR A 129 0.14 -3.82 -4.87
C THR A 129 -0.25 -4.95 -5.81
N PHE A 130 -1.55 -5.17 -5.98
CA PHE A 130 -2.10 -6.08 -6.98
C PHE A 130 -2.63 -5.30 -8.18
N LEU A 131 -2.48 -5.89 -9.37
CA LEU A 131 -3.20 -5.47 -10.57
C LEU A 131 -4.35 -6.44 -10.79
N ALA A 132 -5.57 -5.91 -10.77
CA ALA A 132 -6.81 -6.61 -11.07
C ALA A 132 -7.36 -6.09 -12.41
N THR A 133 -7.52 -6.96 -13.41
CA THR A 133 -7.98 -6.55 -14.74
C THR A 133 -9.30 -7.23 -15.09
N GLY A 134 -10.26 -6.45 -15.61
CA GLY A 134 -11.59 -6.95 -15.96
C GLY A 134 -12.53 -7.06 -14.77
N VAL A 135 -12.36 -6.22 -13.75
CA VAL A 135 -13.28 -6.16 -12.61
C VAL A 135 -14.63 -5.57 -13.00
N GLU A 136 -15.69 -5.96 -12.31
CA GLU A 136 -17.06 -5.47 -12.55
C GLU A 136 -17.72 -5.04 -11.25
N LYS A 137 -18.55 -3.99 -11.30
CA LYS A 137 -19.38 -3.61 -10.15
C LYS A 137 -20.50 -4.64 -10.01
N VAL A 138 -20.50 -5.39 -8.92
CA VAL A 138 -21.48 -6.46 -8.63
C VAL A 138 -22.41 -6.12 -7.46
N ARG A 139 -22.04 -5.12 -6.66
CA ARG A 139 -22.84 -4.67 -5.52
C ARG A 139 -22.59 -3.19 -5.21
N GLU A 140 -23.35 -2.62 -4.32
CA GLU A 140 -23.02 -1.33 -3.71
C GLU A 140 -21.87 -1.49 -2.71
N GLN A 141 -21.09 -0.40 -2.52
CA GLN A 141 -20.03 -0.37 -1.52
C GLN A 141 -20.61 -0.61 -0.11
N HIS A 142 -19.81 -1.23 0.72
CA HIS A 142 -20.16 -1.51 2.11
C HIS A 142 -19.02 -1.04 3.02
N GLN A 143 -19.04 0.26 3.33
CA GLN A 143 -18.05 0.90 4.18
C GLN A 143 -18.26 0.54 5.65
N GLU A 144 -17.18 0.42 6.39
CA GLU A 144 -17.23 0.39 7.84
C GLU A 144 -17.68 1.77 8.40
N ALA A 145 -18.16 1.77 9.64
CA ALA A 145 -18.65 3.02 10.28
C ALA A 145 -17.55 4.09 10.48
N THR A 146 -16.30 3.72 10.30
CA THR A 146 -15.11 4.58 10.43
C THR A 146 -14.52 5.01 9.10
N GLU A 147 -15.12 4.60 7.98
CA GLU A 147 -14.72 4.90 6.62
C GLU A 147 -15.63 5.97 6.01
N ASP A 148 -15.02 6.90 5.30
CA ASP A 148 -15.69 7.92 4.49
C ASP A 148 -14.92 8.00 3.16
N ILE A 149 -15.22 7.04 2.29
CA ILE A 149 -14.55 6.82 1.01
C ILE A 149 -15.53 7.10 -0.11
N HIS A 150 -15.13 7.96 -1.04
CA HIS A 150 -15.85 8.16 -2.28
C HIS A 150 -15.13 7.44 -3.44
N VAL A 151 -15.89 6.80 -4.31
CA VAL A 151 -15.36 5.96 -5.41
C VAL A 151 -15.64 6.61 -6.75
N ASP A 152 -14.58 6.83 -7.52
CA ASP A 152 -14.63 7.34 -8.88
C ASP A 152 -14.10 6.31 -9.90
N VAL A 153 -14.74 6.26 -11.07
CA VAL A 153 -14.30 5.41 -12.18
C VAL A 153 -13.81 6.30 -13.32
N MET A 154 -12.50 6.35 -13.49
CA MET A 154 -11.82 7.32 -14.33
C MET A 154 -11.18 6.68 -15.56
N ASN A 155 -11.01 7.48 -16.63
CA ASN A 155 -10.17 7.08 -17.73
C ASN A 155 -8.70 7.08 -17.31
N PRO A 156 -7.86 6.15 -17.80
CA PRO A 156 -6.43 6.10 -17.45
C PRO A 156 -5.69 7.41 -17.71
N GLU A 157 -6.10 8.17 -18.74
CA GLU A 157 -5.54 9.48 -19.05
C GLU A 157 -5.70 10.48 -17.91
N GLN A 158 -6.88 10.51 -17.28
CA GLN A 158 -7.18 11.39 -16.14
C GLN A 158 -6.32 11.02 -14.94
N VAL A 159 -6.19 9.72 -14.64
CA VAL A 159 -5.35 9.24 -13.53
C VAL A 159 -3.87 9.57 -13.78
N LEU A 160 -3.39 9.45 -15.03
CA LEU A 160 -2.03 9.83 -15.40
C LEU A 160 -1.80 11.34 -15.26
N GLU A 161 -2.79 12.17 -15.61
CA GLU A 161 -2.73 13.63 -15.43
C GLU A 161 -2.64 13.99 -13.94
N MET A 162 -3.55 13.45 -13.11
CA MET A 162 -3.53 13.64 -11.65
C MET A 162 -2.19 13.20 -11.03
N LEU A 163 -1.62 12.10 -11.50
CA LEU A 163 -0.33 11.61 -11.04
C LEU A 163 0.83 12.56 -11.42
N ARG A 164 0.77 13.17 -12.62
CA ARG A 164 1.75 14.18 -13.09
C ARG A 164 1.66 15.50 -12.34
N ASP A 165 0.44 15.89 -12.00
CA ASP A 165 0.15 17.13 -11.29
C ASP A 165 0.40 17.02 -9.78
N GLY A 166 0.63 15.79 -9.28
CA GLY A 166 0.96 15.54 -7.88
C GLY A 166 -0.27 15.44 -6.97
N GLU A 167 -1.46 15.23 -7.52
CA GLU A 167 -2.70 15.03 -6.76
C GLU A 167 -2.71 13.69 -6.00
N ILE A 168 -1.97 12.68 -6.51
CA ILE A 168 -1.78 11.40 -5.83
C ILE A 168 -0.48 11.45 -5.03
N ILE A 169 -0.56 11.96 -3.81
CA ILE A 169 0.63 12.29 -2.99
C ILE A 169 1.21 11.12 -2.21
N GLN A 170 0.40 10.09 -1.92
CA GLN A 170 0.87 8.95 -1.16
C GLN A 170 1.82 8.08 -2.01
N ALA A 171 3.06 7.92 -1.56
CA ALA A 171 4.10 7.22 -2.30
C ALA A 171 3.75 5.76 -2.64
N LEU A 172 3.01 5.07 -1.76
CA LEU A 172 2.59 3.67 -1.98
C LEU A 172 1.50 3.53 -3.04
N HIS A 173 0.81 4.61 -3.41
CA HIS A 173 -0.15 4.66 -4.53
C HIS A 173 0.51 5.21 -5.79
N ALA A 174 1.29 6.28 -5.66
CA ALA A 174 1.96 6.91 -6.78
C ALA A 174 3.01 6.00 -7.45
N ALA A 175 3.85 5.30 -6.67
CA ALA A 175 4.91 4.46 -7.23
C ALA A 175 4.39 3.30 -8.11
N PRO A 176 3.39 2.49 -7.68
CA PRO A 176 2.83 1.46 -8.54
C PRO A 176 2.08 2.02 -9.74
N LEU A 177 1.41 3.18 -9.63
CA LEU A 177 0.78 3.84 -10.78
C LEU A 177 1.82 4.31 -11.81
N TRP A 178 2.94 4.91 -11.37
CA TRP A 178 4.03 5.26 -12.29
C TRP A 178 4.58 4.04 -13.01
N ARG A 179 4.77 2.92 -12.30
CA ARG A 179 5.18 1.67 -12.93
C ARG A 179 4.13 1.16 -13.91
N TYR A 180 2.84 1.22 -13.54
CA TYR A 180 1.75 0.78 -14.41
C TYR A 180 1.78 1.54 -15.74
N PHE A 181 1.84 2.87 -15.72
CA PHE A 181 1.87 3.68 -16.94
C PHE A 181 3.18 3.56 -17.73
N ALA A 182 4.29 3.21 -17.08
CA ALA A 182 5.53 2.89 -17.77
C ALA A 182 5.47 1.56 -18.54
N GLU A 183 4.76 0.56 -17.99
CA GLU A 183 4.57 -0.75 -18.61
C GLU A 183 3.36 -0.77 -19.61
N HIS A 184 2.40 0.14 -19.44
CA HIS A 184 1.18 0.25 -20.24
C HIS A 184 1.02 1.70 -20.76
N PRO A 185 1.87 2.14 -21.69
CA PRO A 185 1.80 3.50 -22.19
C PRO A 185 0.47 3.74 -22.93
N LEU A 186 -0.16 4.86 -22.62
CA LEU A 186 -1.37 5.29 -23.31
C LEU A 186 -1.03 5.57 -24.78
N GLN A 187 -1.91 5.15 -25.66
CA GLN A 187 -1.75 5.46 -27.10
C GLN A 187 -2.00 6.95 -27.32
N ALA A 188 -1.09 7.59 -28.05
CA ALA A 188 -1.21 9.00 -28.43
C ALA A 188 -2.34 9.23 -29.44
#